data_baf4a044eef7167209aae8571d8d7a35
#
_entry.id   baf4a044eef7167209aae8571d8d7a35
#
_cell.length_a   1.000
_cell.length_b   1.000
_cell.length_c   1.000
_cell.angle_alpha   90.00
_cell.angle_beta   90.00
_cell.angle_gamma   90.00
#
_symmetry.space_group_name_H-M   'P 1'
#
loop_
_entity.id
_entity.type
_entity.pdbx_description
1 polymer ?
#
loop_
_entity_poly.entity_id
_entity_poly.type
_entity_poly.pdbx_seq_one_letter_code
_entity_poly.pdbx_strand_id
1 'polypeptide(L)'
;MKKILLSQVWFFLSVACYAQRSYKDSIQNYLKNYVDSHEVVKGEDRKHLHFFDVDPKYRVVAKFEKVETAQWFEMPTSGKIKKVFKQYGVLSFTINDTLIKMNLYQSQGLMGSDQYKNYLFLPFTDATSGIETYESGRYIDLLTTDIKNSEVVVDFNKAYNPYCAYVSGVYNCPVPPKENHLMVAIRAGEKSYSKH
;
A
#
# COMPACT_ATOMS: atom_id res chain seq x y z
N MET A 1 -6.31 2.91 -47.60
CA MET A 1 -6.25 2.06 -46.40
C MET A 1 -5.16 2.47 -45.37
N LYS A 2 -3.93 2.93 -45.77
CA LYS A 2 -2.88 3.36 -44.82
C LYS A 2 -3.21 4.58 -43.94
N LYS A 3 -4.06 5.51 -44.40
CA LYS A 3 -4.40 6.74 -43.63
C LYS A 3 -5.35 6.47 -42.45
N ILE A 4 -6.19 5.44 -42.49
CA ILE A 4 -7.13 5.08 -41.41
C ILE A 4 -6.37 4.44 -40.24
N LEU A 5 -5.34 3.63 -40.51
CA LEU A 5 -4.54 2.97 -39.47
C LEU A 5 -3.73 4.00 -38.63
N LEU A 6 -3.17 5.04 -39.27
CA LEU A 6 -2.45 6.10 -38.55
C LEU A 6 -3.37 6.90 -37.60
N SER A 7 -4.59 7.24 -38.03
CA SER A 7 -5.55 7.99 -37.23
C SER A 7 -5.99 7.21 -35.96
N GLN A 8 -6.15 5.89 -36.07
CA GLN A 8 -6.53 5.08 -34.90
C GLN A 8 -5.37 4.98 -33.88
N VAL A 9 -4.13 4.88 -34.32
CA VAL A 9 -2.96 4.83 -33.42
C VAL A 9 -2.82 6.14 -32.62
N TRP A 10 -3.01 7.29 -33.25
CA TRP A 10 -2.96 8.59 -32.57
C TRP A 10 -4.09 8.76 -31.54
N PHE A 11 -5.28 8.26 -31.84
CA PHE A 11 -6.42 8.30 -30.91
C PHE A 11 -6.15 7.46 -29.66
N PHE A 12 -5.63 6.22 -29.80
CA PHE A 12 -5.29 5.36 -28.65
C PHE A 12 -4.18 5.96 -27.79
N LEU A 13 -3.16 6.57 -28.40
CA LEU A 13 -2.07 7.22 -27.66
C LEU A 13 -2.58 8.41 -26.83
N SER A 14 -3.49 9.22 -27.38
CA SER A 14 -4.04 10.38 -26.68
C SER A 14 -4.93 9.96 -25.49
N VAL A 15 -5.75 8.92 -25.62
CA VAL A 15 -6.59 8.39 -24.55
C VAL A 15 -5.75 7.79 -23.43
N ALA A 16 -4.69 7.03 -23.76
CA ALA A 16 -3.79 6.46 -22.75
C ALA A 16 -3.05 7.57 -21.98
N CYS A 17 -2.57 8.60 -22.64
CA CYS A 17 -1.92 9.75 -22.00
C CYS A 17 -2.86 10.50 -21.07
N TYR A 18 -4.12 10.72 -21.47
CA TYR A 18 -5.13 11.38 -20.65
C TYR A 18 -5.49 10.55 -19.40
N ALA A 19 -5.70 9.24 -19.56
CA ALA A 19 -5.99 8.33 -18.45
C ALA A 19 -4.86 8.28 -17.43
N GLN A 20 -3.61 8.24 -17.90
CA GLN A 20 -2.43 8.24 -17.03
C GLN A 20 -2.26 9.57 -16.28
N ARG A 21 -2.54 10.70 -16.92
CA ARG A 21 -2.54 12.02 -16.28
C ARG A 21 -3.62 12.10 -15.20
N SER A 22 -4.84 11.69 -15.50
CA SER A 22 -5.96 11.67 -14.56
C SER A 22 -5.67 10.78 -13.34
N TYR A 23 -5.01 9.63 -13.53
CA TYR A 23 -4.58 8.77 -12.44
C TYR A 23 -3.54 9.47 -11.55
N LYS A 24 -2.50 10.08 -12.13
CA LYS A 24 -1.47 10.81 -11.37
C LYS A 24 -2.07 11.94 -10.55
N ASP A 25 -2.97 12.74 -11.15
CA ASP A 25 -3.67 13.82 -10.47
C ASP A 25 -4.51 13.29 -9.28
N SER A 26 -5.18 12.14 -9.46
CA SER A 26 -5.95 11.48 -8.39
C SER A 26 -5.06 11.05 -7.22
N ILE A 27 -3.91 10.45 -7.48
CA ILE A 27 -2.97 10.05 -6.42
C ILE A 27 -2.34 11.28 -5.74
N GLN A 28 -1.98 12.32 -6.49
CA GLN A 28 -1.46 13.55 -5.90
C GLN A 28 -2.48 14.20 -4.94
N ASN A 29 -3.76 14.22 -5.32
CA ASN A 29 -4.82 14.70 -4.43
C ASN A 29 -4.98 13.81 -3.18
N TYR A 30 -4.89 12.48 -3.34
CA TYR A 30 -4.89 11.55 -2.22
C TYR A 30 -3.73 11.84 -1.26
N LEU A 31 -2.51 11.96 -1.76
CA LEU A 31 -1.31 12.25 -0.96
C LEU A 31 -1.39 13.61 -0.26
N LYS A 32 -1.90 14.63 -0.97
CA LYS A 32 -2.14 15.94 -0.36
C LYS A 32 -3.11 15.83 0.82
N ASN A 33 -4.25 15.15 0.64
CA ASN A 33 -5.22 14.94 1.72
C ASN A 33 -4.61 14.15 2.89
N TYR A 34 -3.80 13.12 2.60
CA TYR A 34 -3.08 12.36 3.60
C TYR A 34 -2.16 13.26 4.45
N VAL A 35 -1.37 14.12 3.80
CA VAL A 35 -0.50 15.10 4.49
C VAL A 35 -1.31 16.09 5.32
N ASP A 36 -2.38 16.64 4.75
CA ASP A 36 -3.22 17.67 5.40
C ASP A 36 -3.97 17.11 6.62
N SER A 37 -4.39 15.85 6.57
CA SER A 37 -5.13 15.18 7.65
C SER A 37 -4.27 14.34 8.58
N HIS A 38 -2.93 14.29 8.39
CA HIS A 38 -2.06 13.39 9.13
C HIS A 38 -2.16 13.61 10.65
N GLU A 39 -2.43 12.51 11.38
CA GLU A 39 -2.79 12.59 12.81
C GLU A 39 -1.60 12.83 13.73
N VAL A 40 -0.41 12.32 13.40
CA VAL A 40 0.79 12.38 14.24
C VAL A 40 1.68 13.57 13.83
N VAL A 41 1.95 13.74 12.54
CA VAL A 41 2.79 14.83 12.02
C VAL A 41 1.91 16.07 11.80
N LYS A 42 2.18 17.14 12.53
CA LYS A 42 1.36 18.37 12.56
C LYS A 42 2.14 19.61 12.13
N GLY A 43 1.41 20.62 11.70
CA GLY A 43 1.96 21.96 11.41
C GLY A 43 3.13 21.92 10.44
N GLU A 44 4.20 22.64 10.77
CA GLU A 44 5.40 22.76 9.95
C GLU A 44 6.15 21.44 9.73
N ASP A 45 5.95 20.45 10.60
CA ASP A 45 6.62 19.16 10.48
C ASP A 45 6.13 18.35 9.27
N ARG A 46 4.93 18.67 8.75
CA ARG A 46 4.39 18.03 7.53
C ARG A 46 5.29 18.16 6.31
N LYS A 47 6.15 19.18 6.25
CA LYS A 47 7.15 19.34 5.19
C LYS A 47 8.18 18.21 5.11
N HIS A 48 8.31 17.41 6.17
CA HIS A 48 9.20 16.26 6.25
C HIS A 48 8.54 14.94 5.82
N LEU A 49 7.24 14.97 5.46
CA LEU A 49 6.55 13.85 4.80
C LEU A 49 6.90 13.88 3.30
N HIS A 50 7.64 12.91 2.85
CA HIS A 50 8.10 12.80 1.47
C HIS A 50 7.55 11.55 0.80
N PHE A 51 7.29 11.64 -0.50
CA PHE A 51 6.78 10.55 -1.30
C PHE A 51 7.64 10.36 -2.55
N PHE A 52 7.62 9.17 -3.11
CA PHE A 52 8.12 8.95 -4.46
C PHE A 52 7.20 9.60 -5.48
N ASP A 53 7.72 9.87 -6.68
CA ASP A 53 6.92 10.29 -7.81
C ASP A 53 5.87 9.21 -8.13
N VAL A 54 4.65 9.63 -8.45
CA VAL A 54 3.56 8.71 -8.80
C VAL A 54 3.91 7.96 -10.07
N ASP A 55 4.00 6.64 -9.96
CA ASP A 55 4.30 5.75 -11.08
C ASP A 55 3.21 4.67 -11.22
N PRO A 56 2.42 4.69 -12.32
CA PRO A 56 1.34 3.73 -12.54
C PRO A 56 1.78 2.25 -12.56
N LYS A 57 3.06 1.95 -12.81
CA LYS A 57 3.57 0.57 -12.79
C LYS A 57 3.44 -0.09 -11.41
N TYR A 58 3.37 0.71 -10.34
CA TYR A 58 3.16 0.24 -8.98
C TYR A 58 1.69 0.17 -8.56
N ARG A 59 0.77 0.36 -9.51
CA ARG A 59 -0.65 0.07 -9.34
C ARG A 59 -0.97 -1.23 -10.08
N VAL A 60 -1.08 -2.33 -9.34
CA VAL A 60 -1.22 -3.67 -9.91
C VAL A 60 -2.60 -4.27 -9.63
N VAL A 61 -3.09 -5.09 -10.54
CA VAL A 61 -4.23 -5.97 -10.29
C VAL A 61 -3.68 -7.28 -9.76
N ALA A 62 -4.01 -7.60 -8.52
CA ALA A 62 -3.60 -8.83 -7.86
C ALA A 62 -4.72 -9.87 -7.92
N LYS A 63 -4.37 -11.11 -8.25
CA LYS A 63 -5.25 -12.26 -8.03
C LYS A 63 -5.36 -12.49 -6.52
N PHE A 64 -6.58 -12.63 -6.04
CA PHE A 64 -6.90 -12.91 -4.65
C PHE A 64 -7.34 -14.35 -4.46
N GLU A 65 -6.74 -15.02 -3.49
CA GLU A 65 -7.13 -16.35 -3.02
C GLU A 65 -7.50 -16.28 -1.54
N LYS A 66 -8.76 -16.60 -1.22
CA LYS A 66 -9.26 -16.61 0.17
C LYS A 66 -8.61 -17.74 0.96
N VAL A 67 -8.28 -17.48 2.24
CA VAL A 67 -7.87 -18.51 3.20
C VAL A 67 -9.02 -18.78 4.16
N GLU A 68 -9.73 -19.90 3.97
CA GLU A 68 -10.95 -20.22 4.73
C GLU A 68 -10.66 -20.69 6.15
N THR A 69 -9.56 -21.40 6.38
CA THR A 69 -9.23 -22.06 7.65
C THR A 69 -8.17 -21.31 8.47
N ALA A 70 -7.97 -20.02 8.19
CA ALA A 70 -6.95 -19.24 8.89
C ALA A 70 -7.25 -19.08 10.39
N GLN A 71 -6.24 -19.39 11.20
CA GLN A 71 -6.29 -19.20 12.64
C GLN A 71 -5.91 -17.76 13.01
N TRP A 72 -6.43 -17.28 14.13
CA TRP A 72 -6.01 -16.06 14.75
C TRP A 72 -4.61 -16.24 15.37
N PHE A 73 -3.74 -15.26 15.17
CA PHE A 73 -2.39 -15.25 15.74
C PHE A 73 -2.01 -13.86 16.24
N GLU A 74 -1.06 -13.80 17.17
CA GLU A 74 -0.49 -12.55 17.64
C GLU A 74 0.60 -12.06 16.69
N MET A 75 0.34 -10.96 15.97
CA MET A 75 1.34 -10.28 15.16
C MET A 75 2.22 -9.42 16.07
N PRO A 76 3.56 -9.56 16.00
CA PRO A 76 4.49 -8.70 16.71
C PRO A 76 4.27 -7.22 16.38
N THR A 77 4.57 -6.34 17.34
CA THR A 77 4.54 -4.89 17.13
C THR A 77 5.86 -4.27 17.55
N SER A 78 6.09 -3.01 17.21
CA SER A 78 7.24 -2.22 17.66
C SER A 78 7.25 -1.95 19.18
N GLY A 79 6.14 -2.22 19.88
CA GLY A 79 6.00 -2.03 21.31
C GLY A 79 5.72 -3.34 22.06
N LYS A 80 5.17 -3.23 23.27
CA LYS A 80 4.90 -4.37 24.14
C LYS A 80 3.56 -5.06 23.85
N ILE A 81 2.61 -4.33 23.25
CA ILE A 81 1.24 -4.84 23.01
C ILE A 81 1.22 -5.53 21.64
N LYS A 82 0.97 -6.81 21.63
CA LYS A 82 0.71 -7.56 20.42
C LYS A 82 -0.70 -7.30 19.89
N LYS A 83 -0.88 -7.44 18.60
CA LYS A 83 -2.18 -7.28 17.94
C LYS A 83 -2.59 -8.59 17.28
N VAL A 84 -3.86 -8.95 17.40
CA VAL A 84 -4.37 -10.22 16.89
C VAL A 84 -4.89 -10.05 15.46
N PHE A 85 -4.36 -10.86 14.57
CA PHE A 85 -4.72 -10.91 13.15
C PHE A 85 -5.01 -12.34 12.70
N LYS A 86 -5.68 -12.48 11.57
CA LYS A 86 -5.73 -13.71 10.79
C LYS A 86 -5.34 -13.42 9.34
N GLN A 87 -4.79 -14.40 8.67
CA GLN A 87 -4.56 -14.35 7.23
C GLN A 87 -5.93 -14.39 6.53
N TYR A 88 -6.32 -13.29 5.89
CA TYR A 88 -7.59 -13.20 5.18
C TYR A 88 -7.52 -13.85 3.80
N GLY A 89 -6.37 -13.76 3.16
CA GLY A 89 -6.12 -14.32 1.84
C GLY A 89 -4.69 -14.13 1.39
N VAL A 90 -4.41 -14.56 0.18
CA VAL A 90 -3.13 -14.39 -0.53
C VAL A 90 -3.36 -13.57 -1.77
N LEU A 91 -2.50 -12.58 -1.99
CA LEU A 91 -2.43 -11.77 -3.21
C LEU A 91 -1.28 -12.26 -4.08
N SER A 92 -1.53 -12.42 -5.38
CA SER A 92 -0.50 -12.79 -6.37
C SER A 92 -0.53 -11.81 -7.53
N PHE A 93 0.62 -11.20 -7.86
CA PHE A 93 0.78 -10.24 -8.94
C PHE A 93 2.23 -10.18 -9.42
N THR A 94 2.49 -9.44 -10.49
CA THR A 94 3.86 -9.30 -11.06
C THR A 94 4.29 -7.84 -11.04
N ILE A 95 5.53 -7.59 -10.59
CA ILE A 95 6.22 -6.29 -10.71
C ILE A 95 7.61 -6.57 -11.30
N ASN A 96 8.00 -5.85 -12.36
CA ASN A 96 9.27 -6.02 -13.06
C ASN A 96 9.57 -7.49 -13.38
N ASP A 97 8.62 -8.19 -14.00
CA ASP A 97 8.67 -9.62 -14.36
C ASP A 97 8.85 -10.60 -13.18
N THR A 98 8.80 -10.11 -11.95
CA THR A 98 8.89 -10.92 -10.74
C THR A 98 7.50 -11.21 -10.20
N LEU A 99 7.14 -12.50 -10.10
CA LEU A 99 5.93 -12.94 -9.42
C LEU A 99 6.07 -12.74 -7.92
N ILE A 100 5.13 -12.01 -7.35
CA ILE A 100 5.08 -11.68 -5.92
C ILE A 100 3.84 -12.34 -5.32
N LYS A 101 4.00 -12.90 -4.12
CA LYS A 101 2.90 -13.35 -3.28
C LYS A 101 2.96 -12.61 -1.95
N MET A 102 1.83 -12.12 -1.47
CA MET A 102 1.71 -11.43 -0.19
C MET A 102 0.48 -11.93 0.56
N ASN A 103 0.62 -12.03 1.87
CA ASN A 103 -0.50 -12.34 2.75
C ASN A 103 -1.26 -11.07 3.10
N LEU A 104 -2.58 -11.11 2.93
CA LEU A 104 -3.51 -10.06 3.33
C LEU A 104 -4.14 -10.45 4.66
N TYR A 105 -4.19 -9.51 5.61
CA TYR A 105 -4.61 -9.78 6.99
C TYR A 105 -5.90 -9.06 7.35
N GLN A 106 -6.62 -9.61 8.33
CA GLN A 106 -7.76 -8.97 8.99
C GLN A 106 -7.48 -8.86 10.49
N SER A 107 -7.67 -7.68 11.06
CA SER A 107 -7.46 -7.42 12.49
C SER A 107 -8.69 -7.82 13.30
N GLN A 108 -8.49 -8.60 14.38
CA GLN A 108 -9.58 -8.95 15.31
C GLN A 108 -10.14 -7.71 16.02
N GLY A 109 -9.27 -6.79 16.44
CA GLY A 109 -9.67 -5.59 17.16
C GLY A 109 -10.51 -4.61 16.34
N LEU A 110 -10.46 -4.68 15.01
CA LEU A 110 -11.25 -3.80 14.13
C LEU A 110 -12.61 -4.40 13.75
N MET A 111 -12.79 -5.72 13.89
CA MET A 111 -14.03 -6.41 13.48
C MET A 111 -15.27 -5.99 14.27
N GLY A 112 -15.10 -5.54 15.50
CA GLY A 112 -16.20 -5.07 16.35
C GLY A 112 -16.72 -3.66 16.00
N SER A 113 -16.05 -2.95 15.07
CA SER A 113 -16.43 -1.61 14.67
C SER A 113 -17.13 -1.64 13.31
N ASP A 114 -18.32 -1.09 13.22
CA ASP A 114 -19.05 -0.96 11.93
C ASP A 114 -18.25 -0.17 10.89
N GLN A 115 -17.45 0.78 11.34
CA GLN A 115 -16.61 1.59 10.48
C GLN A 115 -15.43 0.80 9.89
N TYR A 116 -14.85 -0.14 10.68
CA TYR A 116 -13.57 -0.79 10.32
C TYR A 116 -13.67 -2.29 10.08
N LYS A 117 -14.84 -2.92 10.27
CA LYS A 117 -15.02 -4.38 10.11
C LYS A 117 -14.62 -4.93 8.73
N ASN A 118 -14.65 -4.08 7.71
CA ASN A 118 -14.28 -4.43 6.34
C ASN A 118 -12.82 -4.12 6.00
N TYR A 119 -12.03 -3.59 6.94
CA TYR A 119 -10.63 -3.27 6.72
C TYR A 119 -9.78 -4.52 6.59
N LEU A 120 -8.91 -4.49 5.58
CA LEU A 120 -7.88 -5.49 5.32
C LEU A 120 -6.52 -4.79 5.34
N PHE A 121 -5.57 -5.43 5.98
CA PHE A 121 -4.26 -4.87 6.26
C PHE A 121 -3.19 -5.60 5.43
N LEU A 122 -2.44 -4.86 4.64
CA LEU A 122 -1.35 -5.34 3.81
C LEU A 122 -0.03 -4.69 4.25
N PRO A 123 0.62 -5.20 5.31
CA PRO A 123 1.94 -4.74 5.75
C PRO A 123 3.02 -5.38 4.90
N PHE A 124 4.09 -4.64 4.58
CA PHE A 124 5.21 -5.18 3.81
C PHE A 124 6.53 -4.48 4.10
N THR A 125 7.62 -5.19 3.86
CA THR A 125 8.95 -4.65 3.66
C THR A 125 9.42 -4.95 2.25
N ASP A 126 10.34 -4.18 1.72
CA ASP A 126 10.89 -4.37 0.38
C ASP A 126 12.37 -3.95 0.32
N ALA A 127 13.00 -4.08 -0.83
CA ALA A 127 14.41 -3.75 -1.00
C ALA A 127 14.75 -2.26 -0.77
N THR A 128 13.77 -1.37 -0.57
CA THR A 128 13.99 0.04 -0.19
C THR A 128 13.96 0.27 1.32
N SER A 129 13.47 -0.71 2.11
CA SER A 129 13.31 -0.59 3.56
C SER A 129 14.65 -0.40 4.27
N GLY A 130 14.77 0.63 5.09
CA GLY A 130 16.00 1.03 5.77
C GLY A 130 17.00 1.79 4.91
N ILE A 131 16.70 2.04 3.63
CA ILE A 131 17.54 2.80 2.69
C ILE A 131 16.80 4.07 2.22
N GLU A 132 15.67 3.89 1.54
CA GLU A 132 14.85 4.97 0.98
C GLU A 132 13.51 5.11 1.72
N THR A 133 13.05 4.03 2.38
CA THR A 133 11.80 3.97 3.13
C THR A 133 12.03 3.51 4.56
N TYR A 134 11.00 3.63 5.39
CA TYR A 134 11.07 3.25 6.81
C TYR A 134 11.50 1.79 6.98
N GLU A 135 12.48 1.55 7.85
CA GLU A 135 13.14 0.24 8.03
C GLU A 135 12.19 -0.87 8.44
N SER A 136 11.21 -0.56 9.29
CA SER A 136 10.24 -1.54 9.78
C SER A 136 9.06 -1.75 8.82
N GLY A 137 9.14 -1.22 7.58
CA GLY A 137 8.16 -1.44 6.53
C GLY A 137 7.04 -0.42 6.47
N ARG A 138 6.16 -0.62 5.49
CA ARG A 138 5.03 0.23 5.15
C ARG A 138 3.74 -0.56 5.07
N TYR A 139 2.62 0.15 4.99
CA TYR A 139 1.29 -0.43 5.00
C TYR A 139 0.47 0.04 3.80
N ILE A 140 -0.46 -0.80 3.38
CA ILE A 140 -1.55 -0.47 2.46
C ILE A 140 -2.83 -0.99 3.10
N ASP A 141 -3.86 -0.14 3.18
CA ASP A 141 -5.20 -0.54 3.60
C ASP A 141 -6.04 -0.87 2.38
N LEU A 142 -6.77 -1.97 2.47
CA LEU A 142 -7.76 -2.42 1.51
C LEU A 142 -9.09 -2.65 2.24
N LEU A 143 -10.15 -2.81 1.46
CA LEU A 143 -11.46 -3.20 2.00
C LEU A 143 -11.88 -4.55 1.41
N THR A 144 -12.68 -5.31 2.16
CA THR A 144 -13.28 -6.54 1.62
C THR A 144 -14.11 -6.27 0.36
N THR A 145 -14.67 -5.06 0.25
CA THR A 145 -15.46 -4.61 -0.90
C THR A 145 -14.64 -4.26 -2.14
N ASP A 146 -13.30 -4.11 -1.99
CA ASP A 146 -12.40 -3.87 -3.12
C ASP A 146 -12.11 -5.17 -3.90
N ILE A 147 -12.33 -6.32 -3.26
CA ILE A 147 -12.13 -7.62 -3.88
C ILE A 147 -13.35 -7.95 -4.75
N LYS A 148 -13.14 -8.09 -6.06
CA LYS A 148 -14.18 -8.41 -7.05
C LYS A 148 -13.68 -9.48 -8.00
N ASN A 149 -14.49 -10.53 -8.22
CA ASN A 149 -14.16 -11.61 -9.14
C ASN A 149 -12.79 -12.26 -8.84
N SER A 150 -12.43 -12.41 -7.56
CA SER A 150 -11.12 -12.90 -7.12
C SER A 150 -9.94 -12.04 -7.57
N GLU A 151 -10.14 -10.74 -7.74
CA GLU A 151 -9.12 -9.76 -8.03
C GLU A 151 -9.26 -8.54 -7.10
N VAL A 152 -8.14 -7.86 -6.85
CA VAL A 152 -8.09 -6.60 -6.11
C VAL A 152 -6.97 -5.71 -6.65
N VAL A 153 -7.21 -4.40 -6.68
CA VAL A 153 -6.18 -3.43 -7.04
C VAL A 153 -5.32 -3.13 -5.82
N VAL A 154 -4.02 -3.40 -5.91
CA VAL A 154 -3.02 -2.97 -4.94
C VAL A 154 -2.27 -1.78 -5.53
N ASP A 155 -2.37 -0.64 -4.87
CA ASP A 155 -1.73 0.60 -5.32
C ASP A 155 -0.64 1.03 -4.33
N PHE A 156 0.61 0.66 -4.63
CA PHE A 156 1.75 0.99 -3.79
C PHE A 156 2.06 2.49 -3.75
N ASN A 157 1.52 3.30 -4.68
CA ASN A 157 1.61 4.76 -4.59
C ASN A 157 0.86 5.33 -3.37
N LYS A 158 -0.01 4.52 -2.74
CA LYS A 158 -0.72 4.85 -1.51
C LYS A 158 -0.07 4.24 -0.25
N ALA A 159 1.06 3.55 -0.39
CA ALA A 159 1.75 2.97 0.76
C ALA A 159 2.22 4.07 1.71
N TYR A 160 1.99 3.85 3.02
CA TYR A 160 2.27 4.81 4.06
C TYR A 160 3.10 4.20 5.21
N ASN A 161 3.78 5.03 5.98
CA ASN A 161 4.55 4.61 7.13
C ASN A 161 3.65 4.41 8.36
N PRO A 162 3.97 3.43 9.24
CA PRO A 162 3.34 3.35 10.55
C PRO A 162 3.66 4.58 11.40
N TYR A 163 2.82 4.93 12.37
CA TYR A 163 3.03 6.06 13.26
C TYR A 163 4.37 6.01 14.02
N CYS A 164 4.91 4.80 14.19
CA CYS A 164 6.22 4.60 14.81
C CYS A 164 7.40 5.16 13.99
N ALA A 165 7.20 5.42 12.71
CA ALA A 165 8.18 6.09 11.86
C ALA A 165 8.36 7.57 12.22
N TYR A 166 7.38 8.19 12.87
CA TYR A 166 7.37 9.63 13.19
C TYR A 166 7.64 9.90 14.66
N VAL A 167 7.26 8.99 15.55
CA VAL A 167 7.45 9.14 16.99
C VAL A 167 7.71 7.78 17.64
N SER A 168 8.81 7.70 18.39
CA SER A 168 9.24 6.47 19.04
C SER A 168 8.51 6.22 20.36
N GLY A 169 8.24 4.95 20.69
CA GLY A 169 7.78 4.51 22.02
C GLY A 169 6.33 4.83 22.37
N VAL A 170 5.56 5.45 21.48
CA VAL A 170 4.14 5.82 21.73
C VAL A 170 3.17 4.77 21.20
N TYR A 171 3.43 4.24 20.01
CA TYR A 171 2.53 3.35 19.31
C TYR A 171 3.03 1.91 19.30
N ASN A 172 2.12 0.95 19.14
CA ASN A 172 2.40 -0.46 18.94
C ASN A 172 2.07 -0.81 17.49
N CYS A 173 3.00 -0.52 16.58
CA CYS A 173 2.81 -0.70 15.15
C CYS A 173 3.10 -2.13 14.74
N PRO A 174 2.20 -2.82 14.02
CA PRO A 174 2.44 -4.19 13.57
C PRO A 174 3.71 -4.31 12.71
N VAL A 175 4.53 -5.31 13.00
CA VAL A 175 5.72 -5.61 12.18
C VAL A 175 5.32 -6.52 11.04
N PRO A 176 5.61 -6.16 9.77
CA PRO A 176 5.31 -7.01 8.63
C PRO A 176 5.90 -8.41 8.80
N PRO A 177 5.10 -9.47 8.61
CA PRO A 177 5.61 -10.85 8.60
C PRO A 177 6.61 -11.07 7.47
N LYS A 178 7.52 -12.05 7.65
CA LYS A 178 8.58 -12.36 6.68
C LYS A 178 8.03 -12.73 5.29
N GLU A 179 6.85 -13.33 5.24
CA GLU A 179 6.16 -13.72 4.02
C GLU A 179 5.75 -12.51 3.17
N ASN A 180 5.70 -11.31 3.78
CA ASN A 180 5.43 -10.04 3.10
C ASN A 180 6.72 -9.23 2.87
N HIS A 181 7.88 -9.88 2.85
CA HIS A 181 9.12 -9.26 2.40
C HIS A 181 9.28 -9.41 0.89
N LEU A 182 9.30 -8.28 0.18
CA LEU A 182 9.47 -8.25 -1.27
C LEU A 182 10.96 -8.05 -1.62
N MET A 183 11.50 -8.96 -2.43
CA MET A 183 12.90 -8.88 -2.91
C MET A 183 13.11 -7.78 -3.98
N VAL A 184 12.05 -7.13 -4.42
CA VAL A 184 12.07 -6.02 -5.39
C VAL A 184 11.95 -4.68 -4.69
N ALA A 185 12.54 -3.63 -5.27
CA ALA A 185 12.41 -2.27 -4.76
C ALA A 185 11.07 -1.65 -5.17
N ILE A 186 10.25 -1.27 -4.20
CA ILE A 186 8.97 -0.57 -4.42
C ILE A 186 9.19 0.93 -4.20
N ARG A 187 9.65 1.62 -5.24
CA ARG A 187 9.83 3.08 -5.24
C ARG A 187 8.52 3.80 -5.53
N ALA A 188 7.54 3.61 -4.64
CA ALA A 188 6.22 4.23 -4.67
C ALA A 188 5.73 4.46 -3.24
N GLY A 189 4.80 5.41 -3.02
CA GLY A 189 4.28 5.76 -1.72
C GLY A 189 5.26 6.57 -0.86
N GLU A 190 5.13 6.47 0.45
CA GLU A 190 5.87 7.28 1.41
C GLU A 190 7.32 6.81 1.58
N LYS A 191 8.25 7.77 1.62
CA LYS A 191 9.67 7.61 1.94
C LYS A 191 9.92 7.64 3.45
N SER A 192 11.17 7.45 3.86
CA SER A 192 11.57 7.67 5.26
C SER A 192 11.26 9.10 5.69
N TYR A 193 10.76 9.24 6.92
CA TYR A 193 10.52 10.54 7.52
C TYR A 193 11.86 11.24 7.80
N SER A 194 12.01 12.48 7.33
CA SER A 194 13.33 13.15 7.29
C SER A 194 13.64 14.12 8.44
N LYS A 195 12.81 14.14 9.49
CA LYS A 195 13.04 15.01 10.64
C LYS A 195 14.07 14.46 11.64
N HIS A 196 14.48 13.19 11.47
CA HIS A 196 15.42 12.50 12.36
C HIS A 196 16.76 12.32 11.68
#